data_e8c717a37d1556074c2066aab53720c5
#
_entry.id   e8c717a37d1556074c2066aab53720c5
#
_cell.length_a   1.000
_cell.length_b   1.000
_cell.length_c   1.000
_cell.angle_alpha   90.00
_cell.angle_beta   90.00
_cell.angle_gamma   90.00
#
_symmetry.space_group_name_H-M   'P 1'
#
loop_
_entity.id
_entity.type
_entity.pdbx_description
1 polymer ?
#
loop_
_entity_poly.entity_id
_entity_poly.type
_entity_poly.pdbx_seq_one_letter_code
_entity_poly.pdbx_strand_id
1 'polypeptide(L)'
;MKRILWTLFFAVALLALGTAVVAALNLRGEAALPAESQALSQAVPATPELVARGEYLARAGNCMACHTVQGGAPYAGGRGIDTPFGVIHTTNLTPDKATGIGNWSAAEFWRALHNGRSKDGRLLYPAFPYPNYTQVTREDSDAIYAHPQSLPAGAQA
;
A
#
# COMPACT_ATOMS: atom_id res chain seq x y z
N MET A 1 -14.10 -48.92 7.59
CA MET A 1 -13.47 -48.28 6.43
C MET A 1 -14.37 -47.20 5.82
N LYS A 2 -15.62 -47.49 5.38
CA LYS A 2 -16.50 -46.47 4.74
C LYS A 2 -16.70 -45.21 5.59
N ARG A 3 -16.93 -45.33 6.91
CA ARG A 3 -17.12 -44.14 7.79
C ARG A 3 -15.90 -43.25 7.87
N ILE A 4 -14.70 -43.84 7.93
CA ILE A 4 -13.44 -43.08 7.94
C ILE A 4 -13.23 -42.32 6.61
N LEU A 5 -13.53 -42.95 5.47
CA LEU A 5 -13.49 -42.32 4.17
C LEU A 5 -14.45 -41.13 4.07
N TRP A 6 -15.66 -41.25 4.58
CA TRP A 6 -16.64 -40.16 4.61
C TRP A 6 -16.21 -39.03 5.52
N THR A 7 -15.66 -39.30 6.72
CA THR A 7 -15.16 -38.26 7.60
C THR A 7 -13.98 -37.51 6.99
N LEU A 8 -13.06 -38.21 6.35
CA LEU A 8 -11.94 -37.58 5.61
C LEU A 8 -12.44 -36.73 4.44
N PHE A 9 -13.40 -37.23 3.68
CA PHE A 9 -13.99 -36.48 2.57
C PHE A 9 -14.63 -35.17 3.05
N PHE A 10 -15.45 -35.22 4.13
CA PHE A 10 -16.06 -34.00 4.68
C PHE A 10 -15.04 -33.04 5.26
N ALA A 11 -13.99 -33.55 5.92
CA ALA A 11 -12.91 -32.69 6.43
C ALA A 11 -12.18 -31.95 5.30
N VAL A 12 -11.83 -32.65 4.21
CA VAL A 12 -11.20 -32.04 3.03
C VAL A 12 -12.15 -31.05 2.35
N ALA A 13 -13.43 -31.38 2.21
CA ALA A 13 -14.42 -30.49 1.62
C ALA A 13 -14.60 -29.20 2.44
N LEU A 14 -14.65 -29.30 3.77
CA LEU A 14 -14.73 -28.12 4.65
C LEU A 14 -13.47 -27.27 4.58
N LEU A 15 -12.30 -27.88 4.52
CA LEU A 15 -11.03 -27.16 4.35
C LEU A 15 -11.00 -26.42 3.02
N ALA A 16 -11.36 -27.09 1.94
CA ALA A 16 -11.42 -26.50 0.60
C ALA A 16 -12.42 -25.33 0.55
N LEU A 17 -13.62 -25.49 1.15
CA LEU A 17 -14.62 -24.44 1.22
C LEU A 17 -14.10 -23.25 2.05
N GLY A 18 -13.50 -23.50 3.21
CA GLY A 18 -12.90 -22.46 4.06
C GLY A 18 -11.82 -21.68 3.31
N THR A 19 -10.93 -22.38 2.62
CA THR A 19 -9.87 -21.78 1.79
C THR A 19 -10.47 -20.93 0.64
N ALA A 20 -11.49 -21.45 -0.03
CA ALA A 20 -12.17 -20.70 -1.11
C ALA A 20 -12.87 -19.44 -0.59
N VAL A 21 -13.51 -19.51 0.58
CA VAL A 21 -14.14 -18.34 1.22
C VAL A 21 -13.08 -17.30 1.59
N VAL A 22 -11.99 -17.70 2.23
CA VAL A 22 -10.89 -16.78 2.59
C VAL A 22 -10.28 -16.16 1.34
N ALA A 23 -10.01 -16.96 0.31
CA ALA A 23 -9.51 -16.47 -0.97
C ALA A 23 -10.49 -15.47 -1.60
N ALA A 24 -11.78 -15.78 -1.66
CA ALA A 24 -12.80 -14.89 -2.21
C ALA A 24 -12.88 -13.55 -1.45
N LEU A 25 -12.83 -13.59 -0.11
CA LEU A 25 -12.85 -12.38 0.72
C LEU A 25 -11.60 -11.51 0.50
N ASN A 26 -10.43 -12.12 0.33
CA ASN A 26 -9.18 -11.39 0.07
C ASN A 26 -9.13 -10.82 -1.36
N LEU A 27 -9.62 -11.57 -2.35
CA LEU A 27 -9.63 -11.15 -3.75
C LEU A 27 -10.67 -10.07 -4.06
N ARG A 28 -11.76 -10.00 -3.29
CA ARG A 28 -12.78 -8.94 -3.44
C ARG A 28 -12.22 -7.55 -3.19
N GLY A 29 -11.12 -7.43 -2.42
CA GLY A 29 -10.62 -6.15 -1.98
C GLY A 29 -11.54 -5.46 -0.96
N GLU A 30 -11.17 -4.29 -0.53
CA GLU A 30 -12.07 -3.39 0.20
C GLU A 30 -12.88 -2.53 -0.78
N ALA A 31 -14.08 -2.13 -0.37
CA ALA A 31 -14.86 -1.15 -1.10
C ALA A 31 -14.05 0.15 -1.29
N ALA A 32 -14.32 0.85 -2.38
CA ALA A 32 -13.76 2.18 -2.60
C ALA A 32 -14.09 3.09 -1.40
N LEU A 33 -13.16 3.97 -1.04
CA LEU A 33 -13.42 4.94 0.01
C LEU A 33 -14.59 5.85 -0.40
N PRO A 34 -15.47 6.24 0.55
CA PRO A 34 -16.55 7.18 0.27
C PRO A 34 -16.05 8.46 -0.40
N ALA A 35 -16.78 8.99 -1.35
CA ALA A 35 -16.41 10.21 -2.09
C ALA A 35 -16.14 11.40 -1.16
N GLU A 36 -16.87 11.48 -0.04
CA GLU A 36 -16.67 12.49 1.00
C GLU A 36 -15.28 12.39 1.65
N SER A 37 -14.83 11.18 1.98
CA SER A 37 -13.48 10.95 2.53
C SER A 37 -12.38 11.30 1.52
N GLN A 38 -12.64 11.07 0.24
CA GLN A 38 -11.71 11.44 -0.84
C GLN A 38 -11.67 12.96 -1.04
N ALA A 39 -12.82 13.63 -1.01
CA ALA A 39 -12.92 15.08 -1.16
C ALA A 39 -12.21 15.83 -0.02
N LEU A 40 -12.43 15.40 1.23
CA LEU A 40 -11.74 15.95 2.40
C LEU A 40 -10.22 15.79 2.31
N SER A 41 -9.75 14.69 1.73
CA SER A 41 -8.31 14.41 1.56
C SER A 41 -7.66 15.21 0.43
N GLN A 42 -8.43 15.59 -0.59
CA GLN A 42 -7.93 16.46 -1.66
C GLN A 42 -7.75 17.92 -1.21
N ALA A 43 -8.35 18.28 -0.08
CA ALA A 43 -8.31 19.62 0.48
C ALA A 43 -7.11 19.89 1.41
N VAL A 44 -6.20 18.90 1.61
CA VAL A 44 -4.99 19.10 2.43
C VAL A 44 -4.01 19.99 1.64
N PRO A 45 -3.87 21.28 1.97
CA PRO A 45 -2.94 22.15 1.26
C PRO A 45 -1.50 21.70 1.54
N ALA A 46 -0.73 21.46 0.50
CA ALA A 46 0.70 21.16 0.61
C ALA A 46 1.48 22.44 0.98
N THR A 47 1.38 22.88 2.24
CA THR A 47 2.20 24.00 2.72
C THR A 47 3.66 23.60 2.83
N PRO A 48 4.62 24.52 2.72
CA PRO A 48 6.03 24.23 2.92
C PRO A 48 6.33 23.52 4.24
N GLU A 49 5.62 23.88 5.31
CA GLU A 49 5.79 23.31 6.64
C GLU A 49 5.29 21.85 6.67
N LEU A 50 4.14 21.57 6.03
CA LEU A 50 3.60 20.21 5.93
C LEU A 50 4.56 19.32 5.12
N VAL A 51 5.07 19.82 4.00
CA VAL A 51 6.04 19.10 3.15
C VAL A 51 7.34 18.82 3.92
N ALA A 52 7.88 19.79 4.65
CA ALA A 52 9.10 19.63 5.46
C ALA A 52 8.88 18.59 6.59
N ARG A 53 7.71 18.62 7.26
CA ARG A 53 7.34 17.60 8.26
C ARG A 53 7.27 16.23 7.59
N GLY A 54 6.64 16.15 6.42
CA GLY A 54 6.53 14.90 5.64
C GLY A 54 7.88 14.35 5.22
N GLU A 55 8.82 15.20 4.80
CA GLU A 55 10.18 14.79 4.49
C GLU A 55 10.88 14.16 5.70
N TYR A 56 10.79 14.81 6.85
CA TYR A 56 11.36 14.28 8.09
C TYR A 56 10.76 12.91 8.45
N LEU A 57 9.43 12.80 8.43
CA LEU A 57 8.73 11.57 8.78
C LEU A 57 9.00 10.44 7.77
N ALA A 58 9.04 10.74 6.48
CA ALA A 58 9.36 9.77 5.44
C ALA A 58 10.80 9.25 5.55
N ARG A 59 11.74 10.10 5.99
CA ARG A 59 13.12 9.68 6.33
C ARG A 59 13.13 8.82 7.58
N ALA A 60 12.45 9.22 8.65
CA ALA A 60 12.33 8.44 9.89
C ALA A 60 11.69 7.07 9.65
N GLY A 61 10.67 6.99 8.79
CA GLY A 61 10.03 5.76 8.35
C GLY A 61 10.80 4.97 7.28
N ASN A 62 12.00 5.45 6.89
CA ASN A 62 12.87 4.79 5.91
C ASN A 62 12.21 4.51 4.54
N CYS A 63 11.24 5.32 4.14
CA CYS A 63 10.48 5.11 2.90
C CYS A 63 11.37 5.12 1.66
N MET A 64 12.32 6.05 1.60
CA MET A 64 13.23 6.22 0.46
C MET A 64 14.12 4.98 0.23
N ALA A 65 14.51 4.27 1.30
CA ALA A 65 15.39 3.10 1.17
C ALA A 65 14.76 1.98 0.31
N CYS A 66 13.44 1.82 0.38
CA CYS A 66 12.74 0.86 -0.49
C CYS A 66 12.26 1.51 -1.78
N HIS A 67 11.76 2.74 -1.72
CA HIS A 67 11.11 3.39 -2.86
C HIS A 67 12.06 4.19 -3.77
N THR A 68 13.38 3.91 -3.72
CA THR A 68 14.38 4.50 -4.62
C THR A 68 15.37 3.42 -5.05
N VAL A 69 15.51 3.21 -6.33
CA VAL A 69 16.59 2.38 -6.87
C VAL A 69 17.90 3.13 -6.82
N GLN A 70 19.03 2.42 -6.67
CA GLN A 70 20.34 3.04 -6.62
C GLN A 70 20.61 3.86 -7.90
N GLY A 71 20.90 5.14 -7.72
CA GLY A 71 21.14 6.07 -8.82
C GLY A 71 19.87 6.59 -9.52
N GLY A 72 18.69 6.15 -9.07
CA GLY A 72 17.40 6.59 -9.61
C GLY A 72 16.83 7.83 -8.94
N ALA A 73 15.73 8.34 -9.50
CA ALA A 73 15.02 9.47 -8.94
C ALA A 73 14.43 9.11 -7.55
N PRO A 74 14.51 10.03 -6.56
CA PRO A 74 13.95 9.80 -5.24
C PRO A 74 12.47 9.41 -5.30
N TYR A 75 12.10 8.37 -4.56
CA TYR A 75 10.73 7.84 -4.46
C TYR A 75 10.12 7.30 -5.75
N ALA A 76 10.86 7.21 -6.87
CA ALA A 76 10.33 6.68 -8.13
C ALA A 76 10.15 5.15 -8.13
N GLY A 77 10.51 4.46 -7.06
CA GLY A 77 10.34 3.00 -6.94
C GLY A 77 11.37 2.20 -7.74
N GLY A 78 10.98 1.01 -8.19
CA GLY A 78 11.79 0.16 -9.06
C GLY A 78 12.82 -0.72 -8.36
N ARG A 79 13.05 -0.54 -7.05
CA ARG A 79 14.00 -1.38 -6.31
C ARG A 79 13.46 -2.81 -6.20
N GLY A 80 14.26 -3.78 -6.62
CA GLY A 80 13.97 -5.20 -6.42
C GLY A 80 14.16 -5.61 -4.96
N ILE A 81 13.20 -6.34 -4.43
CA ILE A 81 13.25 -7.00 -3.12
C ILE A 81 13.13 -8.50 -3.38
N ASP A 82 14.17 -9.26 -3.03
CA ASP A 82 14.17 -10.71 -3.17
C ASP A 82 13.21 -11.33 -2.15
N THR A 83 12.40 -12.26 -2.62
CA THR A 83 11.48 -13.05 -1.79
C THR A 83 11.61 -14.53 -2.16
N PRO A 84 11.13 -15.45 -1.30
CA PRO A 84 11.10 -16.88 -1.66
C PRO A 84 10.27 -17.21 -2.90
N PHE A 85 9.44 -16.27 -3.36
CA PHE A 85 8.51 -16.45 -4.50
C PHE A 85 8.94 -15.65 -5.74
N GLY A 86 10.09 -14.99 -5.70
CA GLY A 86 10.61 -14.13 -6.78
C GLY A 86 10.91 -12.72 -6.34
N VAL A 87 11.32 -11.87 -7.27
CA VAL A 87 11.65 -10.47 -7.01
C VAL A 87 10.39 -9.61 -7.07
N ILE A 88 10.17 -8.81 -6.03
CA ILE A 88 9.11 -7.80 -5.97
C ILE A 88 9.74 -6.43 -6.21
N HIS A 89 9.22 -5.69 -7.17
CA HIS A 89 9.67 -4.31 -7.40
C HIS A 89 8.82 -3.33 -6.58
N THR A 90 9.49 -2.39 -5.92
CA THR A 90 8.82 -1.36 -5.12
C THR A 90 8.09 -0.37 -5.99
N THR A 91 6.96 0.13 -5.50
CA THR A 91 6.09 1.06 -6.23
C THR A 91 6.66 2.47 -6.26
N ASN A 92 6.29 3.22 -7.28
CA ASN A 92 6.56 4.64 -7.45
C ASN A 92 5.63 5.45 -6.52
N LEU A 93 6.19 6.28 -5.65
CA LEU A 93 5.46 7.19 -4.75
C LEU A 93 5.43 8.65 -5.24
N THR A 94 6.04 8.95 -6.40
CA THR A 94 6.02 10.30 -6.98
C THR A 94 4.63 10.67 -7.52
N PRO A 95 4.38 11.96 -7.86
CA PRO A 95 3.11 12.40 -8.42
C PRO A 95 2.91 11.99 -9.89
N ASP A 96 3.67 11.04 -10.40
CA ASP A 96 3.42 10.47 -11.71
C ASP A 96 2.05 9.79 -11.73
N LYS A 97 1.22 10.14 -12.72
CA LYS A 97 -0.16 9.65 -12.81
C LYS A 97 -0.27 8.25 -13.40
N ALA A 98 0.73 7.81 -14.15
CA ALA A 98 0.70 6.52 -14.85
C ALA A 98 1.29 5.41 -13.97
N THR A 99 2.41 5.66 -13.33
CA THR A 99 3.15 4.64 -12.57
C THR A 99 3.22 4.91 -11.07
N GLY A 100 2.95 6.15 -10.65
CA GLY A 100 3.03 6.61 -9.27
C GLY A 100 1.68 6.77 -8.58
N ILE A 101 1.70 7.56 -7.51
CA ILE A 101 0.50 7.84 -6.71
C ILE A 101 -0.11 9.21 -7.00
N GLY A 102 0.17 9.80 -8.18
CA GLY A 102 -0.36 11.11 -8.57
C GLY A 102 -1.88 11.18 -8.72
N ASN A 103 -2.54 10.04 -8.84
CA ASN A 103 -4.01 9.93 -8.87
C ASN A 103 -4.60 9.43 -7.54
N TRP A 104 -3.81 9.29 -6.49
CA TRP A 104 -4.28 8.88 -5.18
C TRP A 104 -4.75 10.09 -4.38
N SER A 105 -5.67 9.87 -3.46
CA SER A 105 -6.00 10.81 -2.39
C SER A 105 -5.18 10.52 -1.14
N ALA A 106 -5.04 11.49 -0.25
CA ALA A 106 -4.41 11.29 1.04
C ALA A 106 -5.13 10.21 1.89
N ALA A 107 -6.45 10.04 1.71
CA ALA A 107 -7.22 8.97 2.37
C ALA A 107 -6.85 7.57 1.85
N GLU A 108 -6.63 7.43 0.55
CA GLU A 108 -6.16 6.16 -0.05
C GLU A 108 -4.74 5.84 0.39
N PHE A 109 -3.88 6.86 0.50
CA PHE A 109 -2.53 6.71 1.04
C PHE A 109 -2.54 6.29 2.52
N TRP A 110 -3.39 6.94 3.34
CA TRP A 110 -3.57 6.58 4.75
C TRP A 110 -4.06 5.12 4.88
N ARG A 111 -5.03 4.69 4.07
CA ARG A 111 -5.49 3.30 4.05
C ARG A 111 -4.37 2.33 3.68
N ALA A 112 -3.49 2.70 2.74
CA ALA A 112 -2.35 1.87 2.39
C ALA A 112 -1.39 1.69 3.58
N LEU A 113 -1.11 2.75 4.33
CA LEU A 113 -0.26 2.69 5.53
C LEU A 113 -0.89 1.85 6.65
N HIS A 114 -2.20 1.97 6.90
CA HIS A 114 -2.87 1.35 8.05
C HIS A 114 -3.39 -0.05 7.76
N ASN A 115 -3.93 -0.27 6.57
CA ASN A 115 -4.63 -1.50 6.22
C ASN A 115 -3.86 -2.35 5.19
N GLY A 116 -2.72 -1.86 4.69
CA GLY A 116 -1.96 -2.53 3.64
C GLY A 116 -2.75 -2.71 2.35
N ARG A 117 -3.59 -1.72 2.01
CA ARG A 117 -4.47 -1.78 0.84
C ARG A 117 -4.15 -0.70 -0.19
N SER A 118 -4.06 -1.10 -1.46
CA SER A 118 -3.88 -0.21 -2.59
C SER A 118 -5.15 0.63 -2.85
N LYS A 119 -5.04 1.60 -3.76
CA LYS A 119 -6.16 2.44 -4.21
C LYS A 119 -7.38 1.62 -4.68
N ASP A 120 -7.15 0.55 -5.40
CA ASP A 120 -8.18 -0.37 -5.90
C ASP A 120 -8.70 -1.37 -4.84
N GLY A 121 -8.26 -1.25 -3.59
CA GLY A 121 -8.69 -2.08 -2.45
C GLY A 121 -7.99 -3.43 -2.34
N ARG A 122 -7.17 -3.85 -3.32
CA ARG A 122 -6.39 -5.08 -3.23
C ARG A 122 -5.32 -4.98 -2.13
N LEU A 123 -4.96 -6.12 -1.54
CA LEU A 123 -3.86 -6.18 -0.58
C LEU A 123 -2.54 -5.81 -1.24
N LEU A 124 -1.77 -4.99 -0.56
CA LEU A 124 -0.37 -4.76 -0.89
C LEU A 124 0.44 -6.02 -0.55
N TYR A 125 1.51 -6.24 -1.29
CA TYR A 125 2.39 -7.37 -1.03
C TYR A 125 3.05 -7.23 0.36
N PRO A 126 3.14 -8.29 1.18
CA PRO A 126 3.61 -8.21 2.57
C PRO A 126 5.11 -7.88 2.74
N ALA A 127 5.85 -7.58 1.68
CA ALA A 127 7.14 -6.90 1.78
C ALA A 127 6.99 -5.46 2.32
N PHE A 128 5.80 -4.86 2.19
CA PHE A 128 5.46 -3.61 2.85
C PHE A 128 5.02 -3.90 4.30
N PRO A 129 5.81 -3.50 5.31
CA PRO A 129 5.52 -3.82 6.72
C PRO A 129 4.46 -2.87 7.29
N TYR A 130 3.26 -2.79 6.68
CA TYR A 130 2.20 -1.88 7.10
C TYR A 130 1.82 -1.99 8.59
N PRO A 131 1.94 -3.16 9.28
CA PRO A 131 1.64 -3.21 10.70
C PRO A 131 2.49 -2.27 11.55
N ASN A 132 3.68 -1.88 11.06
CA ASN A 132 4.56 -0.93 11.75
C ASN A 132 4.07 0.53 11.61
N TYR A 133 3.17 0.81 10.67
CA TYR A 133 2.66 2.14 10.37
C TYR A 133 1.23 2.39 10.86
N THR A 134 0.59 1.39 11.48
CA THR A 134 -0.81 1.49 11.96
C THR A 134 -1.02 2.52 13.08
N GLN A 135 0.06 3.00 13.72
CA GLN A 135 0.02 4.02 14.76
C GLN A 135 0.35 5.43 14.24
N VAL A 136 0.67 5.58 12.95
CA VAL A 136 0.88 6.89 12.34
C VAL A 136 -0.45 7.65 12.37
N THR A 137 -0.43 8.88 12.90
CA THR A 137 -1.64 9.70 12.95
C THR A 137 -2.08 10.11 11.56
N ARG A 138 -3.34 10.54 11.43
CA ARG A 138 -3.83 11.04 10.14
C ARG A 138 -3.01 12.25 9.65
N GLU A 139 -2.69 13.17 10.54
CA GLU A 139 -1.89 14.36 10.25
C GLU A 139 -0.48 14.00 9.76
N ASP A 140 0.15 13.03 10.39
CA ASP A 140 1.47 12.54 9.98
C ASP A 140 1.43 11.80 8.64
N SER A 141 0.39 11.02 8.41
CA SER A 141 0.16 10.37 7.13
C SER A 141 -0.05 11.39 6.00
N ASP A 142 -0.83 12.43 6.25
CA ASP A 142 -1.08 13.50 5.29
C ASP A 142 0.23 14.28 4.99
N ALA A 143 1.07 14.51 6.01
CA ALA A 143 2.40 15.09 5.82
C ALA A 143 3.31 14.18 5.00
N ILE A 144 3.39 12.88 5.35
CA ILE A 144 4.19 11.90 4.60
C ILE A 144 3.73 11.83 3.13
N TYR A 145 2.42 11.90 2.88
CA TYR A 145 1.87 11.92 1.53
C TYR A 145 2.25 13.20 0.77
N ALA A 146 2.19 14.35 1.41
CA ALA A 146 2.50 15.65 0.80
C ALA A 146 3.94 15.74 0.30
N HIS A 147 4.91 15.11 0.98
CA HIS A 147 6.30 15.18 0.61
C HIS A 147 6.60 14.57 -0.78
N PRO A 148 6.35 13.29 -1.09
CA PRO A 148 6.59 12.76 -2.43
C PRO A 148 5.71 13.42 -3.50
N GLN A 149 4.53 13.96 -3.15
CA GLN A 149 3.69 14.72 -4.08
C GLN A 149 4.30 16.08 -4.46
N SER A 150 5.21 16.62 -3.65
CA SER A 150 5.95 17.85 -3.95
C SER A 150 7.19 17.64 -4.84
N LEU A 151 7.58 16.39 -5.07
CA LEU A 151 8.74 16.04 -5.89
C LEU A 151 8.39 16.06 -7.39
N PRO A 152 9.40 16.17 -8.27
CA PRO A 152 9.18 15.93 -9.70
C PRO A 152 8.59 14.55 -9.95
N ALA A 153 7.65 14.47 -10.90
CA ALA A 153 7.13 13.19 -11.36
C ALA A 153 8.27 12.34 -11.94
N GLY A 154 8.52 11.19 -11.36
CA GLY A 154 9.51 10.23 -11.84
C GLY A 154 8.78 9.07 -12.48
N ALA A 155 8.98 8.81 -13.77
CA ALA A 155 8.46 7.60 -14.40
C ALA A 155 9.31 6.41 -13.94
N GLN A 156 8.64 5.34 -13.50
CA GLN A 156 9.28 4.05 -13.31
C GLN A 156 9.41 3.37 -14.69
N ALA A 157 10.63 2.95 -15.05
CA ALA A 157 10.87 2.16 -16.25
C ALA A 157 10.47 0.68 -16.05
#